data_9b5c241c1f8c1d3d9f96f55b9cd0a901
#
_entry.id   9b5c241c1f8c1d3d9f96f55b9cd0a901
#
_cell.length_a   1.000
_cell.length_b   1.000
_cell.length_c   1.000
_cell.angle_alpha   90.00
_cell.angle_beta   90.00
_cell.angle_gamma   90.00
#
_symmetry.space_group_name_H-M   'P 1'
#
loop_
_entity.id
_entity.type
_entity.pdbx_description
1 polymer ?
#
loop_
_entity_poly.entity_id
_entity_poly.type
_entity_poly.pdbx_seq_one_letter_code
_entity_poly.pdbx_strand_id
1 'polypeptide(L)'
;HSDLRRQRQMCIRDSHMTYTSHQVHDLLREGFDRSPMFNGRIKSVGPRYCPSIEDKIHRFSERERHQLFVEPEGWNTVEVYVNGFSTSLPEEVQFSALRAVPGFENVKFFRPGYAIEYDYFYPTQLKYSLETKIIDNLFFAGQINGTTGYEEAGSQGLMAGINAVLKIKEKNPFVLKRDEAYIGVLIDDLITKGTEEPYRMFTSRAEYRMLLRQDNADQRLTEVSHSLGLASDERLAACEQKYKQSEGLISFLKSQSILPAEINPILSSKESALIKQSGKADKILSRPNIYTVSYTHLTLPTKVT
;
A
#
# COMPACT_ATOMS: atom_id res chain seq x y z
N HIS A 1 7.44 12.61 -13.32
CA HIS A 1 8.71 12.27 -12.64
C HIS A 1 9.23 13.36 -11.68
N SER A 2 8.92 14.66 -11.90
CA SER A 2 9.33 15.76 -11.02
C SER A 2 8.54 15.78 -9.71
N ASP A 3 7.25 15.44 -9.75
CA ASP A 3 6.36 15.50 -8.57
C ASP A 3 6.61 14.37 -7.57
N LEU A 4 6.92 13.16 -8.05
CA LEU A 4 7.31 12.04 -7.18
C LEU A 4 8.68 12.27 -6.50
N ARG A 5 9.60 13.00 -7.14
CA ARG A 5 10.85 13.42 -6.51
C ARG A 5 10.65 14.52 -5.49
N ARG A 6 9.73 15.46 -5.73
CA ARG A 6 9.34 16.50 -4.74
C ARG A 6 8.63 15.89 -3.54
N GLN A 7 7.71 14.95 -3.72
CA GLN A 7 7.07 14.23 -2.61
C GLN A 7 8.08 13.43 -1.77
N ARG A 8 9.02 12.71 -2.40
CA ARG A 8 10.11 12.03 -1.67
C ARG A 8 11.03 12.99 -0.93
N GLN A 9 11.35 14.15 -1.52
CA GLN A 9 12.15 15.17 -0.85
C GLN A 9 11.39 15.87 0.28
N MET A 10 10.08 16.06 0.15
CA MET A 10 9.23 16.59 1.23
C MET A 10 9.20 15.62 2.41
N CYS A 11 8.89 14.34 2.20
CA CYS A 11 8.89 13.33 3.27
C CYS A 11 10.25 13.21 4.00
N ILE A 12 11.36 13.38 3.29
CA ILE A 12 12.72 13.32 3.90
C ILE A 12 13.05 14.60 4.70
N ARG A 13 12.43 15.74 4.40
CA ARG A 13 12.69 17.02 5.10
C ARG A 13 11.75 17.29 6.26
N ASP A 14 10.59 16.66 6.29
CA ASP A 14 9.51 16.98 7.23
C ASP A 14 9.46 16.03 8.44
N SER A 15 10.19 14.91 8.42
CA SER A 15 10.30 14.00 9.54
C SER A 15 11.68 14.13 10.20
N HIS A 16 11.68 14.37 11.51
CA HIS A 16 12.87 14.30 12.33
C HIS A 16 12.95 12.92 12.99
N MET A 17 14.15 12.44 13.24
CA MET A 17 14.36 11.11 13.80
C MET A 17 15.07 11.21 15.15
N THR A 18 14.54 10.52 16.15
CA THR A 18 15.15 10.34 17.46
C THR A 18 15.04 8.87 17.90
N TYR A 19 15.50 8.56 19.08
CA TYR A 19 15.56 7.18 19.58
C TYR A 19 15.23 7.12 21.06
N THR A 20 14.63 6.00 21.47
CA THR A 20 14.60 5.63 22.91
C THR A 20 15.99 5.25 23.40
N SER A 21 16.16 5.19 24.71
CA SER A 21 17.35 4.75 25.41
C SER A 21 16.99 3.74 26.50
N HIS A 22 17.97 3.12 27.15
CA HIS A 22 17.74 2.25 28.32
C HIS A 22 16.96 2.97 29.43
N GLN A 23 17.27 4.25 29.69
CA GLN A 23 16.54 5.06 30.67
C GLN A 23 15.04 5.17 30.29
N VAL A 24 14.73 5.42 29.02
CA VAL A 24 13.35 5.46 28.52
C VAL A 24 12.68 4.11 28.69
N HIS A 25 13.39 3.02 28.40
CA HIS A 25 12.85 1.66 28.54
C HIS A 25 12.55 1.33 30.00
N ASP A 26 13.39 1.74 30.94
CA ASP A 26 13.18 1.48 32.35
C ASP A 26 11.95 2.23 32.89
N LEU A 27 11.81 3.50 32.52
CA LEU A 27 10.61 4.30 32.85
C LEU A 27 9.34 3.66 32.29
N LEU A 28 9.35 3.17 31.06
CA LEU A 28 8.18 2.50 30.45
C LEU A 28 7.85 1.18 31.16
N ARG A 29 8.86 0.42 31.60
CA ARG A 29 8.65 -0.85 32.35
C ARG A 29 7.93 -0.65 33.67
N GLU A 30 8.06 0.50 34.32
CA GLU A 30 7.35 0.84 35.56
C GLU A 30 5.82 0.80 35.41
N GLY A 31 5.31 0.92 34.18
CA GLY A 31 3.88 0.88 33.90
C GLY A 31 3.34 -0.43 33.34
N PHE A 32 4.15 -1.45 33.13
CA PHE A 32 3.75 -2.67 32.43
C PHE A 32 2.63 -3.44 33.15
N ASP A 33 2.66 -3.50 34.46
CA ASP A 33 1.61 -4.13 35.28
C ASP A 33 0.25 -3.42 35.18
N ARG A 34 0.24 -2.15 34.80
CA ARG A 34 -0.97 -1.33 34.59
C ARG A 34 -1.40 -1.24 33.14
N SER A 35 -0.59 -1.70 32.19
CA SER A 35 -0.95 -1.71 30.78
C SER A 35 -2.13 -2.63 30.51
N PRO A 36 -3.18 -2.16 29.82
CA PRO A 36 -4.31 -3.02 29.43
C PRO A 36 -3.91 -4.23 28.57
N MET A 37 -2.78 -4.15 27.88
CA MET A 37 -2.24 -5.22 27.05
C MET A 37 -1.61 -6.34 27.88
N PHE A 38 -0.99 -6.01 29.03
CA PHE A 38 -0.29 -7.00 29.87
C PHE A 38 -1.11 -7.46 31.08
N ASN A 39 -2.08 -6.66 31.55
CA ASN A 39 -2.91 -7.00 32.72
C ASN A 39 -4.16 -7.83 32.37
N GLY A 40 -4.33 -8.24 31.11
CA GLY A 40 -5.43 -9.09 30.65
C GLY A 40 -6.79 -8.38 30.49
N ARG A 41 -6.85 -7.05 30.56
CA ARG A 41 -8.08 -6.29 30.24
C ARG A 41 -8.45 -6.41 28.79
N ILE A 42 -7.47 -6.25 27.88
CA ILE A 42 -7.64 -6.47 26.46
C ILE A 42 -7.45 -7.96 26.19
N LYS A 43 -8.49 -8.60 25.68
CA LYS A 43 -8.50 -10.02 25.31
C LYS A 43 -8.45 -10.24 23.81
N SER A 44 -8.72 -9.20 23.03
CA SER A 44 -8.66 -9.25 21.57
C SER A 44 -7.23 -9.26 21.05
N VAL A 45 -7.04 -9.79 19.85
CA VAL A 45 -5.76 -9.70 19.14
C VAL A 45 -5.60 -8.26 18.65
N GLY A 46 -4.56 -7.58 19.10
CA GLY A 46 -4.24 -6.19 18.70
C GLY A 46 -3.97 -6.04 17.21
N PRO A 47 -3.85 -4.79 16.70
CA PRO A 47 -3.60 -4.54 15.30
C PRO A 47 -2.28 -5.18 14.87
N ARG A 48 -2.32 -5.90 13.75
CA ARG A 48 -1.14 -6.53 13.17
C ARG A 48 -0.19 -5.47 12.59
N TYR A 49 1.12 -5.63 12.82
CA TYR A 49 2.19 -4.75 12.33
C TYR A 49 2.26 -3.32 12.90
N CYS A 50 1.55 -3.03 13.98
CA CYS A 50 1.73 -1.80 14.73
C CYS A 50 1.99 -2.08 16.22
N PRO A 51 3.17 -2.68 16.55
CA PRO A 51 3.50 -2.97 17.95
C PRO A 51 3.63 -1.67 18.73
N SER A 52 3.05 -1.62 19.92
CA SER A 52 3.25 -0.53 20.88
C SER A 52 4.72 -0.48 21.33
N ILE A 53 5.13 0.64 21.93
CA ILE A 53 6.52 0.74 22.42
C ILE A 53 6.79 -0.27 23.55
N GLU A 54 5.82 -0.53 24.41
CA GLU A 54 5.92 -1.54 25.46
C GLU A 54 6.07 -2.95 24.88
N ASP A 55 5.38 -3.27 23.79
CA ASP A 55 5.50 -4.56 23.10
C ASP A 55 6.89 -4.71 22.45
N LYS A 56 7.42 -3.63 21.84
CA LYS A 56 8.78 -3.62 21.29
C LYS A 56 9.83 -3.86 22.38
N ILE A 57 9.71 -3.19 23.52
CA ILE A 57 10.64 -3.32 24.66
C ILE A 57 10.54 -4.72 25.29
N HIS A 58 9.36 -5.31 25.32
CA HIS A 58 9.16 -6.66 25.84
C HIS A 58 9.74 -7.72 24.90
N ARG A 59 9.43 -7.67 23.62
CA ARG A 59 9.84 -8.67 22.61
C ARG A 59 11.31 -8.54 22.19
N PHE A 60 11.86 -7.32 22.23
CA PHE A 60 13.24 -7.01 21.79
C PHE A 60 14.02 -6.35 22.93
N SER A 61 14.00 -6.99 24.09
CA SER A 61 14.60 -6.46 25.33
C SER A 61 16.12 -6.26 25.24
N GLU A 62 16.79 -6.97 24.33
CA GLU A 62 18.21 -6.86 24.04
C GLU A 62 18.59 -5.61 23.23
N ARG A 63 17.59 -4.93 22.62
CA ARG A 63 17.86 -3.73 21.84
C ARG A 63 18.03 -2.52 22.73
N GLU A 64 19.13 -1.81 22.54
CA GLU A 64 19.47 -0.61 23.30
C GLU A 64 18.56 0.57 23.01
N ARG A 65 17.96 0.60 21.79
CA ARG A 65 17.15 1.72 21.34
C ARG A 65 16.10 1.31 20.29
N HIS A 66 14.99 2.03 20.26
CA HIS A 66 13.97 1.98 19.21
C HIS A 66 13.86 3.33 18.54
N GLN A 67 13.66 3.31 17.23
CA GLN A 67 13.56 4.49 16.40
C GLN A 67 12.19 5.15 16.55
N LEU A 68 12.19 6.48 16.64
CA LEU A 68 11.01 7.33 16.68
C LEU A 68 11.09 8.36 15.56
N PHE A 69 9.96 8.58 14.87
CA PHE A 69 9.82 9.64 13.87
C PHE A 69 8.94 10.74 14.44
N VAL A 70 9.38 11.97 14.26
CA VAL A 70 8.70 13.19 14.73
C VAL A 70 8.20 13.93 13.51
N GLU A 71 6.90 13.98 13.34
CA GLU A 71 6.22 14.46 12.14
C GLU A 71 5.31 15.65 12.51
N PRO A 72 5.55 16.86 11.96
CA PRO A 72 4.65 17.99 12.18
C PRO A 72 3.24 17.67 11.65
N GLU A 73 2.20 17.93 12.46
CA GLU A 73 0.79 17.71 12.08
C GLU A 73 0.27 18.73 11.06
N GLY A 74 1.05 19.77 10.76
CA GLY A 74 0.71 20.77 9.76
C GLY A 74 1.69 21.94 9.72
N TRP A 75 1.50 22.84 8.75
CA TRP A 75 2.41 23.96 8.50
C TRP A 75 2.37 25.06 9.58
N ASN A 76 1.24 25.25 10.24
CA ASN A 76 0.98 26.36 11.18
C ASN A 76 0.61 25.86 12.57
N THR A 77 1.03 24.66 12.96
CA THR A 77 0.79 24.09 14.28
C THR A 77 2.10 23.78 14.99
N VAL A 78 2.06 23.77 16.31
CA VAL A 78 3.15 23.29 17.16
C VAL A 78 2.98 21.82 17.54
N GLU A 79 1.89 21.19 17.07
CA GLU A 79 1.64 19.77 17.27
C GLU A 79 2.55 18.92 16.39
N VAL A 80 3.14 17.92 17.01
CA VAL A 80 3.92 16.90 16.31
C VAL A 80 3.37 15.51 16.64
N TYR A 81 3.28 14.67 15.63
CA TYR A 81 2.99 13.27 15.81
C TYR A 81 4.30 12.50 16.06
N VAL A 82 4.29 11.63 17.07
CA VAL A 82 5.46 10.80 17.40
C VAL A 82 5.18 9.37 16.96
N ASN A 83 5.58 9.05 15.76
CA ASN A 83 5.46 7.71 15.21
C ASN A 83 6.49 6.77 15.84
N GLY A 84 6.03 5.59 16.23
CA GLY A 84 6.86 4.57 16.88
C GLY A 84 6.80 4.57 18.41
N PHE A 85 6.09 5.55 19.02
CA PHE A 85 5.85 5.63 20.46
C PHE A 85 4.37 5.34 20.84
N SER A 86 3.65 4.60 20.01
CA SER A 86 2.28 4.15 20.35
C SER A 86 2.32 3.35 21.64
N THR A 87 1.44 3.67 22.59
CA THR A 87 1.46 3.06 23.92
C THR A 87 0.11 3.06 24.58
N SER A 88 -0.15 2.06 25.41
CA SER A 88 -1.34 1.93 26.28
C SER A 88 -1.03 2.14 27.76
N LEU A 89 0.20 2.53 28.08
CA LEU A 89 0.63 2.77 29.45
C LEU A 89 -0.09 3.99 30.08
N PRO A 90 -0.13 4.11 31.41
CA PRO A 90 -0.67 5.28 32.05
C PRO A 90 0.01 6.59 31.62
N GLU A 91 -0.75 7.69 31.57
CA GLU A 91 -0.29 8.97 31.05
C GLU A 91 0.98 9.48 31.71
N GLU A 92 1.08 9.37 33.04
CA GLU A 92 2.25 9.83 33.78
C GLU A 92 3.54 9.04 33.44
N VAL A 93 3.40 7.75 33.11
CA VAL A 93 4.51 6.91 32.66
C VAL A 93 4.93 7.32 31.24
N GLN A 94 3.95 7.53 30.34
CA GLN A 94 4.22 8.02 29.00
C GLN A 94 4.95 9.35 29.02
N PHE A 95 4.49 10.29 29.87
CA PHE A 95 5.04 11.62 29.99
C PHE A 95 6.49 11.60 30.50
N SER A 96 6.74 10.84 31.57
CA SER A 96 8.08 10.69 32.13
C SER A 96 9.05 10.08 31.14
N ALA A 97 8.63 9.00 30.48
CA ALA A 97 9.44 8.31 29.49
C ALA A 97 9.71 9.17 28.25
N LEU A 98 8.72 9.90 27.74
CA LEU A 98 8.89 10.74 26.56
C LEU A 98 9.85 11.90 26.86
N ARG A 99 9.81 12.51 28.04
CA ARG A 99 10.74 13.57 28.45
C ARG A 99 12.19 13.11 28.61
N ALA A 100 12.42 11.83 28.74
CA ALA A 100 13.77 11.24 28.73
C ALA A 100 14.29 10.93 27.31
N VAL A 101 13.48 11.13 26.27
CA VAL A 101 13.92 10.99 24.88
C VAL A 101 14.64 12.27 24.45
N PRO A 102 15.84 12.16 23.80
CA PRO A 102 16.59 13.31 23.31
C PRO A 102 15.75 14.21 22.39
N GLY A 103 15.69 15.50 22.71
CA GLY A 103 14.89 16.52 22.01
C GLY A 103 13.48 16.72 22.56
N PHE A 104 13.05 15.92 23.54
CA PHE A 104 11.70 15.99 24.14
C PHE A 104 11.71 16.44 25.60
N GLU A 105 12.81 16.96 26.11
CA GLU A 105 12.99 17.34 27.52
C GLU A 105 11.91 18.31 28.02
N ASN A 106 11.38 19.15 27.14
CA ASN A 106 10.35 20.15 27.43
C ASN A 106 9.00 19.85 26.76
N VAL A 107 8.79 18.61 26.29
CA VAL A 107 7.54 18.22 25.61
C VAL A 107 6.33 18.39 26.53
N LYS A 108 5.20 18.73 25.92
CA LYS A 108 3.85 18.73 26.52
C LYS A 108 2.96 17.86 25.67
N PHE A 109 2.02 17.15 26.30
CA PHE A 109 1.04 16.35 25.56
C PHE A 109 -0.15 17.21 25.16
N PHE A 110 -0.56 17.11 23.91
CA PHE A 110 -1.90 17.45 23.47
C PHE A 110 -2.85 16.30 23.73
N ARG A 111 -2.37 15.07 23.47
CA ARG A 111 -3.10 13.83 23.68
C ARG A 111 -2.14 12.68 24.02
N PRO A 112 -2.34 11.98 25.14
CA PRO A 112 -1.56 10.77 25.44
C PRO A 112 -1.94 9.64 24.49
N GLY A 113 -1.07 8.64 24.37
CA GLY A 113 -1.38 7.37 23.75
C GLY A 113 -2.47 6.62 24.53
N TYR A 114 -3.22 5.77 23.83
CA TYR A 114 -4.34 5.01 24.41
C TYR A 114 -4.42 3.62 23.82
N ALA A 115 -5.01 2.70 24.59
CA ALA A 115 -5.31 1.37 24.11
C ALA A 115 -6.56 1.38 23.25
N ILE A 116 -6.55 0.55 22.19
CA ILE A 116 -7.73 0.29 21.37
C ILE A 116 -8.01 -1.21 21.42
N GLU A 117 -9.25 -1.57 21.74
CA GLU A 117 -9.78 -2.91 21.57
C GLU A 117 -10.74 -2.91 20.38
N TYR A 118 -10.63 -3.91 19.50
CA TYR A 118 -11.41 -3.97 18.29
C TYR A 118 -12.46 -5.07 18.39
N ASP A 119 -13.73 -4.68 18.20
CA ASP A 119 -14.79 -5.62 17.90
C ASP A 119 -14.88 -5.85 16.40
N TYR A 120 -15.19 -7.06 15.99
CA TYR A 120 -15.42 -7.41 14.59
C TYR A 120 -16.47 -8.53 14.49
N PHE A 121 -17.04 -8.64 13.30
CA PHE A 121 -17.92 -9.74 12.94
C PHE A 121 -17.21 -10.68 11.96
N TYR A 122 -17.48 -11.96 12.06
CA TYR A 122 -16.91 -12.93 11.13
C TYR A 122 -17.33 -12.60 9.70
N PRO A 123 -16.40 -12.30 8.79
CA PRO A 123 -16.75 -11.84 7.45
C PRO A 123 -17.37 -12.92 6.56
N THR A 124 -17.34 -14.19 6.99
CA THR A 124 -18.03 -15.31 6.33
C THR A 124 -19.56 -15.13 6.30
N GLN A 125 -20.12 -14.25 7.13
CA GLN A 125 -21.52 -13.86 7.08
C GLN A 125 -21.88 -12.86 6.00
N LEU A 126 -20.90 -12.39 5.21
CA LEU A 126 -21.13 -11.45 4.11
C LEU A 126 -21.31 -12.18 2.77
N LYS A 127 -22.06 -11.54 1.89
CA LYS A 127 -22.06 -11.82 0.44
C LYS A 127 -20.82 -11.21 -0.20
N TYR A 128 -20.48 -11.62 -1.42
CA TYR A 128 -19.37 -11.02 -2.19
C TYR A 128 -19.56 -9.51 -2.48
N SER A 129 -20.79 -9.01 -2.39
CA SER A 129 -21.10 -7.59 -2.44
C SER A 129 -20.76 -6.83 -1.15
N LEU A 130 -20.30 -7.51 -0.10
CA LEU A 130 -20.12 -7.03 1.26
C LEU A 130 -21.43 -6.72 2.00
N GLU A 131 -22.57 -7.07 1.42
CA GLU A 131 -23.85 -7.06 2.13
C GLU A 131 -23.93 -8.22 3.11
N THR A 132 -24.55 -8.02 4.27
CA THR A 132 -24.74 -9.11 5.24
C THR A 132 -25.75 -10.12 4.71
N LYS A 133 -25.61 -11.40 5.05
CA LYS A 133 -26.54 -12.47 4.68
C LYS A 133 -27.83 -12.45 5.52
N ILE A 134 -27.76 -11.84 6.70
CA ILE A 134 -28.83 -11.89 7.71
C ILE A 134 -29.73 -10.66 7.62
N ILE A 135 -29.16 -9.48 7.36
CA ILE A 135 -29.88 -8.21 7.32
C ILE A 135 -29.72 -7.62 5.93
N ASP A 136 -30.84 -7.47 5.23
CA ASP A 136 -30.83 -6.85 3.90
C ASP A 136 -30.49 -5.37 3.97
N ASN A 137 -29.79 -4.87 2.95
CA ASN A 137 -29.35 -3.49 2.79
C ASN A 137 -28.30 -3.03 3.84
N LEU A 138 -27.73 -3.93 4.63
CA LEU A 138 -26.65 -3.64 5.55
C LEU A 138 -25.33 -4.13 4.94
N PHE A 139 -24.39 -3.21 4.72
CA PHE A 139 -23.07 -3.49 4.18
C PHE A 139 -21.99 -3.22 5.21
N PHE A 140 -21.00 -4.09 5.30
CA PHE A 140 -19.85 -3.94 6.19
C PHE A 140 -18.58 -3.64 5.41
N ALA A 141 -17.76 -2.74 5.95
CA ALA A 141 -16.46 -2.40 5.34
C ALA A 141 -15.42 -2.02 6.39
N GLY A 142 -14.18 -2.44 6.20
CA GLY A 142 -13.06 -2.08 7.05
C GLY A 142 -12.92 -2.97 8.27
N GLN A 143 -12.59 -2.35 9.39
CA GLN A 143 -12.21 -3.04 10.63
C GLN A 143 -13.30 -3.98 11.17
N ILE A 144 -14.57 -3.65 10.98
CA ILE A 144 -15.69 -4.50 11.38
C ILE A 144 -15.65 -5.91 10.76
N ASN A 145 -14.92 -6.07 9.66
CA ASN A 145 -14.70 -7.34 8.95
C ASN A 145 -13.38 -8.03 9.36
N GLY A 146 -12.75 -7.61 10.46
CA GLY A 146 -11.49 -8.18 10.93
C GLY A 146 -10.26 -7.77 10.14
N THR A 147 -10.29 -6.61 9.46
CA THR A 147 -9.12 -6.03 8.77
C THR A 147 -8.59 -4.82 9.55
N THR A 148 -7.28 -4.56 9.52
CA THR A 148 -6.68 -3.47 10.29
C THR A 148 -5.87 -2.46 9.46
N GLY A 149 -5.87 -2.57 8.13
CA GLY A 149 -5.16 -1.63 7.25
C GLY A 149 -6.08 -0.58 6.64
N TYR A 150 -5.53 0.61 6.39
CA TYR A 150 -6.24 1.68 5.68
C TYR A 150 -6.63 1.29 4.26
N GLU A 151 -5.73 0.60 3.57
CA GLU A 151 -5.93 0.12 2.20
C GLU A 151 -7.05 -0.92 2.13
N GLU A 152 -7.09 -1.83 3.09
CA GLU A 152 -8.16 -2.81 3.20
C GLU A 152 -9.50 -2.14 3.49
N ALA A 153 -9.53 -1.14 4.38
CA ALA A 153 -10.75 -0.40 4.70
C ALA A 153 -11.26 0.41 3.51
N GLY A 154 -10.35 1.13 2.82
CA GLY A 154 -10.68 1.92 1.64
C GLY A 154 -11.23 1.08 0.49
N SER A 155 -10.61 -0.07 0.21
CA SER A 155 -11.07 -0.98 -0.84
C SER A 155 -12.42 -1.63 -0.52
N GLN A 156 -12.65 -2.05 0.72
CA GLN A 156 -13.94 -2.58 1.15
C GLN A 156 -15.02 -1.50 1.10
N GLY A 157 -14.73 -0.26 1.59
CA GLY A 157 -15.66 0.86 1.55
C GLY A 157 -16.09 1.21 0.12
N LEU A 158 -15.13 1.21 -0.82
CA LEU A 158 -15.42 1.42 -2.24
C LEU A 158 -16.38 0.35 -2.78
N MET A 159 -16.09 -0.93 -2.55
CA MET A 159 -16.91 -2.03 -3.05
C MET A 159 -18.30 -2.07 -2.40
N ALA A 160 -18.38 -1.82 -1.09
CA ALA A 160 -19.66 -1.73 -0.37
C ALA A 160 -20.51 -0.57 -0.91
N GLY A 161 -19.92 0.60 -1.12
CA GLY A 161 -20.61 1.77 -1.67
C GLY A 161 -21.10 1.55 -3.08
N ILE A 162 -20.30 0.98 -3.98
CA ILE A 162 -20.72 0.62 -5.34
C ILE A 162 -21.93 -0.33 -5.28
N ASN A 163 -21.83 -1.39 -4.49
CA ASN A 163 -22.87 -2.41 -4.42
C ASN A 163 -24.17 -1.91 -3.76
N ALA A 164 -24.06 -1.01 -2.78
CA ALA A 164 -25.23 -0.34 -2.21
C ALA A 164 -25.98 0.47 -3.26
N VAL A 165 -25.27 1.24 -4.09
CA VAL A 165 -25.87 2.02 -5.18
C VAL A 165 -26.47 1.11 -6.26
N LEU A 166 -25.77 0.03 -6.64
CA LEU A 166 -26.28 -0.93 -7.62
C LEU A 166 -27.56 -1.61 -7.11
N LYS A 167 -27.61 -1.95 -5.82
CA LYS A 167 -28.82 -2.53 -5.21
C LYS A 167 -30.00 -1.56 -5.21
N ILE A 168 -29.78 -0.28 -4.89
CA ILE A 168 -30.83 0.77 -5.00
C ILE A 168 -31.34 0.90 -6.43
N LYS A 169 -30.46 0.72 -7.43
CA LYS A 169 -30.79 0.77 -8.86
C LYS A 169 -31.28 -0.57 -9.39
N GLU A 170 -31.54 -1.55 -8.56
CA GLU A 170 -31.99 -2.89 -8.94
C GLU A 170 -31.07 -3.58 -9.99
N LYS A 171 -29.78 -3.29 -9.93
CA LYS A 171 -28.76 -3.88 -10.78
C LYS A 171 -28.04 -5.03 -10.09
N ASN A 172 -27.44 -5.91 -10.90
CA ASN A 172 -26.63 -7.00 -10.39
C ASN A 172 -25.45 -6.46 -9.56
N PRO A 173 -25.05 -7.14 -8.49
CA PRO A 173 -23.90 -6.73 -7.69
C PRO A 173 -22.61 -6.80 -8.51
N PHE A 174 -21.73 -5.84 -8.27
CA PHE A 174 -20.39 -5.81 -8.81
C PHE A 174 -19.44 -6.60 -7.91
N VAL A 175 -18.79 -7.61 -8.46
CA VAL A 175 -17.83 -8.47 -7.75
C VAL A 175 -16.58 -8.59 -8.60
N LEU A 176 -15.43 -8.26 -8.01
CA LEU A 176 -14.12 -8.48 -8.62
C LEU A 176 -13.61 -9.88 -8.25
N LYS A 177 -13.11 -10.61 -9.23
CA LYS A 177 -12.48 -11.93 -9.04
C LYS A 177 -11.05 -11.82 -8.60
N ARG A 178 -10.48 -12.93 -8.15
CA ARG A 178 -9.10 -13.05 -7.66
C ARG A 178 -8.04 -12.77 -8.75
N ASP A 179 -8.38 -13.00 -10.02
CA ASP A 179 -7.53 -12.73 -11.18
C ASP A 179 -7.74 -11.33 -11.78
N GLU A 180 -8.72 -10.57 -11.29
CA GLU A 180 -9.05 -9.23 -11.78
C GLU A 180 -8.43 -8.12 -10.92
N ALA A 181 -8.41 -8.29 -9.60
CA ALA A 181 -7.87 -7.27 -8.70
C ALA A 181 -7.46 -7.84 -7.33
N TYR A 182 -6.53 -7.15 -6.62
CA TYR A 182 -6.22 -7.43 -5.22
C TYR A 182 -7.43 -7.26 -4.30
N ILE A 183 -8.36 -6.35 -4.64
CA ILE A 183 -9.64 -6.21 -3.93
C ILE A 183 -10.47 -7.50 -4.04
N GLY A 184 -10.46 -8.17 -5.19
CA GLY A 184 -11.11 -9.47 -5.36
C GLY A 184 -10.48 -10.55 -4.46
N VAL A 185 -9.15 -10.61 -4.38
CA VAL A 185 -8.44 -11.53 -3.48
C VAL A 185 -8.79 -11.25 -2.01
N LEU A 186 -8.80 -9.97 -1.61
CA LEU A 186 -9.15 -9.54 -0.26
C LEU A 186 -10.56 -10.01 0.13
N ILE A 187 -11.56 -9.70 -0.69
CA ILE A 187 -12.95 -10.02 -0.38
C ILE A 187 -13.18 -11.54 -0.38
N ASP A 188 -12.61 -12.24 -1.34
CA ASP A 188 -12.71 -13.69 -1.41
C ASP A 188 -12.08 -14.37 -0.19
N ASP A 189 -10.87 -13.96 0.21
CA ASP A 189 -10.23 -14.49 1.42
C ASP A 189 -11.08 -14.24 2.68
N LEU A 190 -11.63 -13.03 2.84
CA LEU A 190 -12.47 -12.70 4.00
C LEU A 190 -13.73 -13.60 4.07
N ILE A 191 -14.41 -13.78 2.95
CA ILE A 191 -15.70 -14.48 2.90
C ILE A 191 -15.53 -15.99 2.98
N THR A 192 -14.50 -16.54 2.36
CA THR A 192 -14.30 -18.00 2.25
C THR A 192 -13.46 -18.57 3.36
N LYS A 193 -12.42 -17.88 3.80
CA LYS A 193 -11.49 -18.35 4.83
C LYS A 193 -11.80 -17.79 6.22
N GLY A 194 -12.47 -16.64 6.28
CA GLY A 194 -12.66 -15.90 7.52
C GLY A 194 -11.36 -15.26 8.03
N THR A 195 -11.38 -14.82 9.30
CA THR A 195 -10.23 -14.22 9.96
C THR A 195 -10.12 -14.72 11.38
N GLU A 196 -9.04 -15.42 11.71
CA GLU A 196 -8.69 -15.78 13.10
C GLU A 196 -7.80 -14.72 13.74
N GLU A 197 -7.06 -13.97 12.91
CA GLU A 197 -6.21 -12.83 13.28
C GLU A 197 -6.51 -11.65 12.33
N PRO A 198 -6.16 -10.40 12.71
CA PRO A 198 -6.38 -9.24 11.84
C PRO A 198 -5.80 -9.43 10.43
N TYR A 199 -6.68 -9.37 9.43
CA TYR A 199 -6.29 -9.59 8.04
C TYR A 199 -5.49 -8.41 7.48
N ARG A 200 -4.40 -8.71 6.81
CA ARG A 200 -3.63 -7.76 5.99
C ARG A 200 -3.41 -8.36 4.60
N MET A 201 -3.56 -7.50 3.58
CA MET A 201 -3.32 -7.89 2.21
C MET A 201 -1.83 -7.88 1.88
N PHE A 202 -1.31 -9.01 1.42
CA PHE A 202 0.05 -9.16 0.90
C PHE A 202 0.03 -9.72 -0.50
N THR A 203 1.03 -9.37 -1.29
CA THR A 203 1.20 -9.92 -2.65
C THR A 203 1.31 -11.44 -2.66
N SER A 204 1.80 -12.04 -1.57
CA SER A 204 1.89 -13.51 -1.40
C SER A 204 0.53 -14.21 -1.32
N ARG A 205 -0.56 -13.46 -1.01
CA ARG A 205 -1.91 -14.01 -0.97
C ARG A 205 -2.55 -14.14 -2.37
N ALA A 206 -2.00 -13.43 -3.36
CA ALA A 206 -2.52 -13.43 -4.72
C ALA A 206 -1.75 -14.43 -5.58
N GLU A 207 -2.42 -15.49 -6.02
CA GLU A 207 -1.91 -16.48 -6.94
C GLU A 207 -1.60 -15.89 -8.32
N TYR A 208 -2.37 -14.90 -8.75
CA TYR A 208 -2.19 -14.19 -10.02
C TYR A 208 -1.36 -12.91 -9.90
N ARG A 209 -0.48 -12.79 -8.89
CA ARG A 209 0.31 -11.57 -8.63
C ARG A 209 1.16 -11.09 -9.81
N MET A 210 1.54 -11.99 -10.72
CA MET A 210 2.27 -11.62 -11.95
C MET A 210 1.38 -10.90 -12.96
N LEU A 211 0.06 -11.15 -12.93
CA LEU A 211 -0.95 -10.47 -13.73
C LEU A 211 -1.42 -9.17 -13.05
N LEU A 212 -1.62 -9.21 -11.73
CA LEU A 212 -2.17 -8.11 -10.93
C LEU A 212 -1.08 -7.08 -10.58
N ARG A 213 -0.55 -6.38 -11.57
CA ARG A 213 0.46 -5.36 -11.35
C ARG A 213 -0.15 -3.96 -11.32
N GLN A 214 0.56 -3.04 -10.66
CA GLN A 214 0.16 -1.64 -10.59
C GLN A 214 0.22 -0.97 -11.97
N ASP A 215 1.20 -1.31 -12.80
CA ASP A 215 1.46 -0.69 -14.10
C ASP A 215 0.40 -1.02 -15.17
N ASN A 216 -0.38 -2.09 -14.97
CA ASN A 216 -1.46 -2.50 -15.88
C ASN A 216 -2.86 -2.43 -15.24
N ALA A 217 -3.00 -1.82 -14.07
CA ALA A 217 -4.29 -1.74 -13.37
C ALA A 217 -5.32 -0.92 -14.18
N ASP A 218 -4.87 0.11 -14.88
CA ASP A 218 -5.71 0.92 -15.74
C ASP A 218 -6.30 0.10 -16.91
N GLN A 219 -5.52 -0.78 -17.52
CA GLN A 219 -6.00 -1.69 -18.58
C GLN A 219 -7.11 -2.62 -18.10
N ARG A 220 -6.98 -3.15 -16.88
CA ARG A 220 -7.93 -4.13 -16.33
C ARG A 220 -9.21 -3.51 -15.79
N LEU A 221 -9.13 -2.28 -15.27
CA LEU A 221 -10.19 -1.72 -14.43
C LEU A 221 -10.82 -0.41 -14.95
N THR A 222 -10.21 0.32 -15.91
CA THR A 222 -10.74 1.61 -16.34
C THR A 222 -12.08 1.48 -17.06
N GLU A 223 -12.21 0.53 -17.97
CA GLU A 223 -13.47 0.29 -18.69
C GLU A 223 -14.62 -0.07 -17.73
N VAL A 224 -14.35 -0.98 -16.80
CA VAL A 224 -15.32 -1.38 -15.76
C VAL A 224 -15.67 -0.19 -14.87
N SER A 225 -14.69 0.57 -14.45
CA SER A 225 -14.88 1.78 -13.63
C SER A 225 -15.74 2.83 -14.36
N HIS A 226 -15.53 2.99 -15.67
CA HIS A 226 -16.34 3.88 -16.51
C HIS A 226 -17.80 3.39 -16.60
N SER A 227 -18.02 2.10 -16.83
CA SER A 227 -19.37 1.52 -16.89
C SER A 227 -20.16 1.67 -15.58
N LEU A 228 -19.45 1.77 -14.45
CA LEU A 228 -20.02 2.07 -13.13
C LEU A 228 -20.24 3.56 -12.87
N GLY A 229 -19.77 4.45 -13.79
CA GLY A 229 -19.87 5.89 -13.65
C GLY A 229 -18.83 6.52 -12.73
N LEU A 230 -17.72 5.81 -12.45
CA LEU A 230 -16.64 6.26 -11.56
C LEU A 230 -15.45 6.87 -12.31
N ALA A 231 -15.16 6.40 -13.52
CA ALA A 231 -14.18 7.00 -14.41
C ALA A 231 -14.87 7.89 -15.44
N SER A 232 -14.24 9.04 -15.77
CA SER A 232 -14.75 9.95 -16.81
C SER A 232 -14.46 9.43 -18.22
N ASP A 233 -15.14 10.02 -19.23
CA ASP A 233 -14.90 9.74 -20.64
C ASP A 233 -13.47 10.05 -21.05
N GLU A 234 -12.88 11.15 -20.53
CA GLU A 234 -11.49 11.51 -20.80
C GLU A 234 -10.52 10.46 -20.22
N ARG A 235 -10.83 9.91 -19.05
CA ARG A 235 -10.00 8.85 -18.43
C ARG A 235 -10.03 7.57 -19.27
N LEU A 236 -11.21 7.17 -19.74
CA LEU A 236 -11.36 6.02 -20.62
C LEU A 236 -10.61 6.23 -21.93
N ALA A 237 -10.84 7.35 -22.61
CA ALA A 237 -10.19 7.69 -23.88
C ALA A 237 -8.64 7.73 -23.75
N ALA A 238 -8.12 8.30 -22.67
CA ALA A 238 -6.68 8.32 -22.39
C ALA A 238 -6.11 6.90 -22.19
N CYS A 239 -6.86 6.02 -21.52
CA CYS A 239 -6.47 4.63 -21.34
C CYS A 239 -6.42 3.87 -22.67
N GLU A 240 -7.48 3.97 -23.47
CA GLU A 240 -7.55 3.35 -24.80
C GLU A 240 -6.45 3.84 -25.73
N GLN A 241 -6.19 5.15 -25.76
CA GLN A 241 -5.11 5.75 -26.56
C GLN A 241 -3.73 5.21 -26.14
N LYS A 242 -3.46 5.13 -24.81
CA LYS A 242 -2.24 4.57 -24.26
C LYS A 242 -1.97 3.15 -24.78
N TYR A 243 -2.97 2.29 -24.72
CA TYR A 243 -2.80 0.89 -25.14
C TYR A 243 -2.74 0.73 -26.64
N LYS A 244 -3.52 1.49 -27.41
CA LYS A 244 -3.41 1.53 -28.88
C LYS A 244 -2.02 1.97 -29.34
N GLN A 245 -1.44 2.99 -28.71
CA GLN A 245 -0.07 3.44 -29.00
C GLN A 245 0.97 2.39 -28.62
N SER A 246 0.79 1.71 -27.48
CA SER A 246 1.68 0.64 -27.03
C SER A 246 1.66 -0.56 -27.99
N GLU A 247 0.49 -0.98 -28.44
CA GLU A 247 0.32 -2.06 -29.41
C GLU A 247 0.93 -1.69 -30.77
N GLY A 248 0.71 -0.45 -31.21
CA GLY A 248 1.34 0.09 -32.41
C GLY A 248 2.86 0.06 -32.34
N LEU A 249 3.43 0.48 -31.20
CA LEU A 249 4.90 0.43 -30.99
C LEU A 249 5.42 -1.00 -30.96
N ILE A 250 4.72 -1.92 -30.28
CA ILE A 250 5.10 -3.34 -30.23
C ILE A 250 5.09 -3.94 -31.65
N SER A 251 4.06 -3.67 -32.42
CA SER A 251 3.92 -4.15 -33.80
C SER A 251 5.03 -3.59 -34.68
N PHE A 252 5.34 -2.30 -34.54
CA PHE A 252 6.47 -1.66 -35.23
C PHE A 252 7.79 -2.35 -34.88
N LEU A 253 8.11 -2.52 -33.59
CA LEU A 253 9.36 -3.15 -33.14
C LEU A 253 9.50 -4.61 -33.64
N LYS A 254 8.39 -5.35 -33.69
CA LYS A 254 8.36 -6.71 -34.27
C LYS A 254 8.64 -6.72 -35.78
N SER A 255 8.21 -5.70 -36.49
CA SER A 255 8.43 -5.59 -37.94
C SER A 255 9.89 -5.20 -38.27
N GLN A 256 10.54 -4.39 -37.44
CA GLN A 256 11.87 -3.87 -37.70
C GLN A 256 12.97 -4.90 -37.47
N SER A 257 13.93 -4.93 -38.39
CA SER A 257 15.17 -5.70 -38.25
C SER A 257 16.34 -4.73 -38.11
N ILE A 258 17.22 -4.97 -37.14
CA ILE A 258 18.37 -4.12 -36.81
C ILE A 258 19.65 -4.90 -37.18
N LEU A 259 20.57 -4.20 -37.83
CA LEU A 259 21.86 -4.80 -38.23
C LEU A 259 22.88 -4.77 -37.07
N PRO A 260 23.83 -5.72 -37.04
CA PRO A 260 24.88 -5.72 -36.02
C PRO A 260 25.67 -4.40 -35.95
N ALA A 261 25.96 -3.78 -37.08
CA ALA A 261 26.70 -2.53 -37.13
C ALA A 261 25.98 -1.36 -36.46
N GLU A 262 24.64 -1.37 -36.44
CA GLU A 262 23.82 -0.32 -35.86
C GLU A 262 23.70 -0.46 -34.33
N ILE A 263 23.56 -1.68 -33.82
CA ILE A 263 23.20 -1.90 -32.42
C ILE A 263 24.37 -2.35 -31.54
N ASN A 264 25.41 -3.01 -32.09
CA ASN A 264 26.52 -3.52 -31.29
C ASN A 264 27.28 -2.46 -30.50
N PRO A 265 27.46 -1.22 -30.97
CA PRO A 265 28.05 -0.14 -30.15
C PRO A 265 27.23 0.11 -28.88
N ILE A 266 25.89 0.11 -28.99
CA ILE A 266 24.97 0.30 -27.86
C ILE A 266 25.00 -0.93 -26.94
N LEU A 267 24.94 -2.12 -27.47
CA LEU A 267 25.01 -3.37 -26.69
C LEU A 267 26.31 -3.46 -25.90
N SER A 268 27.44 -3.09 -26.53
CA SER A 268 28.74 -3.05 -25.86
C SER A 268 28.75 -2.05 -24.70
N SER A 269 28.20 -0.84 -24.89
CA SER A 269 28.13 0.18 -23.83
C SER A 269 27.23 -0.19 -22.67
N LYS A 270 26.35 -1.18 -22.85
CA LYS A 270 25.41 -1.71 -21.86
C LYS A 270 25.80 -3.10 -21.33
N GLU A 271 27.02 -3.55 -21.64
CA GLU A 271 27.53 -4.86 -21.25
C GLU A 271 26.61 -6.02 -21.66
N SER A 272 25.91 -5.86 -22.80
CA SER A 272 25.02 -6.86 -23.37
C SER A 272 25.71 -7.63 -24.49
N ALA A 273 25.36 -8.91 -24.67
CA ALA A 273 25.94 -9.76 -25.69
C ALA A 273 25.70 -9.16 -27.09
N LEU A 274 26.79 -9.10 -27.91
CA LEU A 274 26.73 -8.61 -29.27
C LEU A 274 25.96 -9.57 -30.18
N ILE A 275 25.29 -9.04 -31.19
CA ILE A 275 24.65 -9.85 -32.22
C ILE A 275 25.57 -10.04 -33.43
N LYS A 276 25.53 -11.24 -34.00
CA LYS A 276 26.33 -11.59 -35.20
C LYS A 276 25.53 -11.49 -36.51
N GLN A 277 24.21 -11.54 -36.40
CA GLN A 277 23.28 -11.47 -37.52
C GLN A 277 22.19 -10.46 -37.22
N SER A 278 21.48 -10.00 -38.26
CA SER A 278 20.29 -9.13 -38.08
C SER A 278 19.29 -9.75 -37.11
N GLY A 279 18.81 -8.93 -36.16
CA GLY A 279 17.85 -9.32 -35.13
C GLY A 279 16.61 -8.43 -35.15
N LYS A 280 15.49 -8.97 -34.68
CA LYS A 280 14.26 -8.15 -34.50
C LYS A 280 14.42 -7.19 -33.33
N ALA A 281 13.93 -5.96 -33.50
CA ALA A 281 14.05 -4.89 -32.51
C ALA A 281 13.41 -5.26 -31.17
N ASP A 282 12.25 -5.90 -31.18
CA ASP A 282 11.55 -6.38 -29.98
C ASP A 282 12.39 -7.37 -29.16
N LYS A 283 13.11 -8.28 -29.82
CA LYS A 283 13.99 -9.27 -29.17
C LYS A 283 15.24 -8.65 -28.54
N ILE A 284 15.74 -7.59 -29.17
CA ILE A 284 16.91 -6.87 -28.65
C ILE A 284 16.47 -6.02 -27.44
N LEU A 285 15.32 -5.34 -27.55
CA LEU A 285 14.77 -4.50 -26.47
C LEU A 285 14.39 -5.30 -25.21
N SER A 286 14.02 -6.58 -25.35
CA SER A 286 13.69 -7.45 -24.22
C SER A 286 14.89 -7.94 -23.40
N ARG A 287 16.13 -7.59 -23.79
CA ARG A 287 17.35 -7.98 -23.07
C ARG A 287 17.52 -7.15 -21.77
N PRO A 288 18.13 -7.72 -20.73
CA PRO A 288 18.51 -6.95 -19.53
C PRO A 288 19.37 -5.74 -19.89
N ASN A 289 19.19 -4.64 -19.17
CA ASN A 289 19.91 -3.37 -19.32
C ASN A 289 19.70 -2.61 -20.65
N ILE A 290 18.83 -3.09 -21.54
CA ILE A 290 18.44 -2.41 -22.75
C ILE A 290 17.06 -1.76 -22.53
N TYR A 291 16.99 -0.46 -22.74
CA TYR A 291 15.79 0.35 -22.53
C TYR A 291 15.38 1.04 -23.83
N THR A 292 14.13 1.42 -23.96
CA THR A 292 13.59 2.10 -25.14
C THR A 292 14.38 3.36 -25.48
N VAL A 293 14.85 4.10 -24.47
CA VAL A 293 15.69 5.30 -24.66
C VAL A 293 17.03 4.99 -25.36
N SER A 294 17.53 3.75 -25.26
CA SER A 294 18.75 3.32 -25.94
C SER A 294 18.61 3.27 -27.48
N TYR A 295 17.37 3.31 -27.98
CA TYR A 295 17.04 3.28 -29.41
C TYR A 295 16.72 4.66 -29.99
N THR A 296 16.68 5.71 -29.20
CA THR A 296 16.33 7.06 -29.67
C THR A 296 17.35 7.63 -30.66
N HIS A 297 18.54 7.04 -30.73
CA HIS A 297 19.58 7.36 -31.72
C HIS A 297 19.53 6.48 -32.98
N LEU A 298 18.79 5.41 -32.96
CA LEU A 298 18.48 4.64 -34.16
C LEU A 298 17.22 5.27 -34.73
N THR A 299 17.24 5.71 -35.98
CA THR A 299 16.18 6.43 -36.71
C THR A 299 14.77 5.80 -36.52
N LEU A 300 14.23 5.89 -35.32
CA LEU A 300 12.80 5.71 -35.08
C LEU A 300 12.11 6.96 -35.64
N PRO A 301 11.02 6.82 -36.43
CA PRO A 301 10.30 7.96 -36.92
C PRO A 301 9.86 8.81 -35.73
N THR A 302 10.28 10.08 -35.72
CA THR A 302 10.01 11.06 -34.65
C THR A 302 8.55 11.49 -34.55
N LYS A 303 7.67 10.86 -35.32
CA LYS A 303 6.22 11.09 -35.29
C LYS A 303 5.48 9.76 -35.43
N VAL A 304 5.09 9.20 -34.30
CA VAL A 304 3.86 8.42 -34.23
C VAL A 304 2.81 9.45 -33.79
N THR A 305 2.13 10.06 -34.79
CA THR A 305 0.96 10.91 -34.58
C THR A 305 -0.23 10.06 -34.13
#